data_549d4da5fac9031219e91c8180ef009f
#
_entry.id   549d4da5fac9031219e91c8180ef009f
#
_cell.length_a   1.000
_cell.length_b   1.000
_cell.length_c   1.000
_cell.angle_alpha   90.00
_cell.angle_beta   90.00
_cell.angle_gamma   90.00
#
_symmetry.space_group_name_H-M   'P 1'
#
loop_
_entity.id
_entity.type
_entity.pdbx_description
1 polymer ?
#
loop_
_entity_poly.entity_id
_entity_poly.type
_entity_poly.pdbx_seq_one_letter_code
_entity_poly.pdbx_strand_id
1 'polypeptide(L)'
;MRREAGFTLVELLVVMAIFGLLAVLGTQGFRSLAKSDLRSSSAHLSGAIRYLFDRASTTGKIHRLVIDLADGKYWAEVSDDRFYVPHEAETERELRAREAKEAEQDEEEQKRKDEDRSRWDDKAGSSTSTSTWGANSSYDPSKLEVGDFQPKRARFASFKELALKPVQLSKAKVKSVFTPRVTDPITSGRAFIYFFPLGQTEPAIITLTDKKEQNVYSLVVHPITGRVRIYSEEVQPPRTGGETDDEGARVVAP
;
A
#
# COMPACT_ATOMS: atom_id res chain seq x y z
N MET A 1 -16.49 40.16 -63.08
CA MET A 1 -15.14 40.27 -62.50
C MET A 1 -15.28 40.16 -60.96
N ARG A 2 -14.88 39.07 -60.38
CA ARG A 2 -14.82 38.92 -58.90
C ARG A 2 -13.55 39.67 -58.45
N ARG A 3 -13.72 40.67 -57.58
CA ARG A 3 -12.59 41.34 -56.91
C ARG A 3 -12.07 40.30 -55.82
N GLU A 4 -10.85 39.88 -56.06
CA GLU A 4 -10.12 39.13 -55.05
C GLU A 4 -9.66 40.13 -53.98
N ALA A 5 -10.29 40.07 -52.81
CA ALA A 5 -9.87 40.87 -51.66
C ALA A 5 -8.64 40.18 -51.03
N GLY A 6 -7.48 40.75 -51.23
CA GLY A 6 -6.25 40.29 -50.54
C GLY A 6 -6.26 40.73 -49.08
N PHE A 7 -5.68 39.89 -48.19
CA PHE A 7 -5.49 40.20 -46.76
C PHE A 7 -4.58 41.42 -46.59
N THR A 8 -4.97 42.33 -45.71
CA THR A 8 -4.14 43.49 -45.37
C THR A 8 -3.04 43.08 -44.36
N LEU A 9 -1.89 43.74 -44.40
CA LEU A 9 -0.80 43.52 -43.45
C LEU A 9 -1.25 43.76 -41.98
N VAL A 10 -2.14 44.71 -41.76
CA VAL A 10 -2.73 45.04 -40.47
C VAL A 10 -3.60 43.89 -39.95
N GLU A 11 -4.38 43.24 -40.80
CA GLU A 11 -5.24 42.14 -40.45
C GLU A 11 -4.42 40.91 -40.00
N LEU A 12 -3.32 40.65 -40.70
CA LEU A 12 -2.39 39.57 -40.31
C LEU A 12 -1.71 39.86 -38.98
N LEU A 13 -1.36 41.12 -38.71
CA LEU A 13 -0.77 41.56 -37.44
C LEU A 13 -1.74 41.42 -36.30
N VAL A 14 -3.00 41.81 -36.49
CA VAL A 14 -4.07 41.63 -35.47
C VAL A 14 -4.32 40.16 -35.19
N VAL A 15 -4.41 39.30 -36.19
CA VAL A 15 -4.58 37.86 -36.04
C VAL A 15 -3.43 37.25 -35.24
N MET A 16 -2.18 37.59 -35.57
CA MET A 16 -1.00 37.14 -34.83
C MET A 16 -1.01 37.63 -33.38
N ALA A 17 -1.44 38.85 -33.11
CA ALA A 17 -1.58 39.38 -31.75
C ALA A 17 -2.63 38.62 -30.94
N ILE A 18 -3.77 38.29 -31.53
CA ILE A 18 -4.82 37.49 -30.91
C ILE A 18 -4.34 36.05 -30.61
N PHE A 19 -3.68 35.42 -31.60
CA PHE A 19 -3.10 34.08 -31.38
C PHE A 19 -2.04 34.07 -30.27
N GLY A 20 -1.17 35.09 -30.24
CA GLY A 20 -0.19 35.26 -29.15
C GLY A 20 -0.84 35.40 -27.78
N LEU A 21 -1.90 36.21 -27.68
CA LEU A 21 -2.67 36.37 -26.44
C LEU A 21 -3.35 35.07 -26.00
N LEU A 22 -4.00 34.35 -26.93
CA LEU A 22 -4.64 33.09 -26.66
C LEU A 22 -3.64 32.00 -26.24
N ALA A 23 -2.45 31.97 -26.82
CA ALA A 23 -1.40 31.03 -26.44
C ALA A 23 -0.95 31.25 -24.99
N VAL A 24 -0.78 32.50 -24.56
CA VAL A 24 -0.41 32.84 -23.18
C VAL A 24 -1.50 32.42 -22.18
N LEU A 25 -2.77 32.68 -22.47
CA LEU A 25 -3.91 32.33 -21.62
C LEU A 25 -4.10 30.81 -21.54
N GLY A 26 -3.87 30.09 -22.64
CA GLY A 26 -3.97 28.62 -22.69
C GLY A 26 -2.99 27.93 -21.76
N THR A 27 -1.76 28.42 -21.63
CA THR A 27 -0.76 27.77 -20.77
C THR A 27 -1.09 27.82 -19.27
N GLN A 28 -1.78 28.85 -18.81
CA GLN A 28 -2.19 28.98 -17.41
C GLN A 28 -3.34 28.03 -17.06
N GLY A 29 -4.27 27.78 -17.98
CA GLY A 29 -5.37 26.85 -17.79
C GLY A 29 -4.91 25.41 -17.57
N PHE A 30 -3.93 24.94 -18.31
CA PHE A 30 -3.40 23.56 -18.16
C PHE A 30 -2.70 23.32 -16.83
N ARG A 31 -2.01 24.30 -16.26
CA ARG A 31 -1.37 24.20 -14.94
C ARG A 31 -2.40 24.07 -13.81
N SER A 32 -3.50 24.78 -13.92
CA SER A 32 -4.59 24.73 -12.93
C SER A 32 -5.25 23.35 -12.90
N LEU A 33 -5.51 22.74 -14.06
CA LEU A 33 -6.10 21.41 -14.18
C LEU A 33 -5.20 20.32 -13.57
N ALA A 34 -3.90 20.33 -13.86
CA ALA A 34 -2.95 19.35 -13.31
C ALA A 34 -2.90 19.41 -11.77
N LYS A 35 -2.94 20.60 -11.19
CA LYS A 35 -2.97 20.78 -9.74
C LYS A 35 -4.28 20.29 -9.11
N SER A 36 -5.43 20.49 -9.77
CA SER A 36 -6.73 20.00 -9.35
C SER A 36 -6.76 18.46 -9.34
N ASP A 37 -6.24 17.83 -10.40
CA ASP A 37 -6.19 16.39 -10.54
C ASP A 37 -5.30 15.73 -9.47
N LEU A 38 -4.16 16.32 -9.19
CA LEU A 38 -3.24 15.87 -8.17
C LEU A 38 -3.88 15.98 -6.77
N ARG A 39 -4.56 17.10 -6.50
CA ARG A 39 -5.30 17.29 -5.25
C ARG A 39 -6.42 16.26 -5.07
N SER A 40 -7.17 15.96 -6.13
CA SER A 40 -8.22 14.95 -6.11
C SER A 40 -7.64 13.55 -5.83
N SER A 41 -6.55 13.18 -6.50
CA SER A 41 -5.86 11.89 -6.27
C SER A 41 -5.34 11.78 -4.83
N SER A 42 -4.79 12.86 -4.28
CA SER A 42 -4.34 12.93 -2.89
C SER A 42 -5.49 12.75 -1.91
N ALA A 43 -6.64 13.38 -2.16
CA ALA A 43 -7.83 13.25 -1.32
C ALA A 43 -8.40 11.82 -1.36
N HIS A 44 -8.46 11.19 -2.53
CA HIS A 44 -8.92 9.80 -2.66
C HIS A 44 -8.00 8.83 -1.91
N LEU A 45 -6.68 8.97 -2.06
CA LEU A 45 -5.72 8.12 -1.34
C LEU A 45 -5.79 8.35 0.18
N SER A 46 -5.93 9.60 0.62
CA SER A 46 -6.16 9.94 2.03
C SER A 46 -7.44 9.29 2.58
N GLY A 47 -8.52 9.29 1.79
CA GLY A 47 -9.76 8.61 2.13
C GLY A 47 -9.60 7.11 2.27
N ALA A 48 -8.84 6.48 1.36
CA ALA A 48 -8.53 5.05 1.41
C ALA A 48 -7.74 4.67 2.67
N ILE A 49 -6.71 5.46 3.01
CA ILE A 49 -5.90 5.27 4.22
C ILE A 49 -6.79 5.36 5.46
N ARG A 50 -7.64 6.38 5.55
CA ARG A 50 -8.54 6.57 6.68
C ARG A 50 -9.53 5.42 6.80
N TYR A 51 -10.11 4.99 5.68
CA TYR A 51 -11.04 3.87 5.64
C TYR A 51 -10.38 2.56 6.14
N LEU A 52 -9.14 2.27 5.71
CA LEU A 52 -8.42 1.09 6.14
C LEU A 52 -8.07 1.13 7.64
N PHE A 53 -7.70 2.30 8.15
CA PHE A 53 -7.45 2.50 9.57
C PHE A 53 -8.70 2.20 10.41
N ASP A 54 -9.85 2.77 10.03
CA ASP A 54 -11.12 2.55 10.73
C ASP A 54 -11.58 1.08 10.58
N ARG A 55 -11.33 0.47 9.40
CA ARG A 55 -11.69 -0.90 9.12
C ARG A 55 -10.86 -1.90 9.91
N ALA A 56 -9.54 -1.69 10.03
CA ALA A 56 -8.66 -2.51 10.85
C ALA A 56 -9.12 -2.53 12.31
N SER A 57 -9.44 -1.37 12.86
CA SER A 57 -9.91 -1.22 14.24
C SER A 57 -11.27 -1.88 14.46
N THR A 58 -12.18 -1.83 13.48
CA THR A 58 -13.53 -2.36 13.61
C THR A 58 -13.59 -3.88 13.42
N THR A 59 -12.80 -4.42 12.49
CA THR A 59 -12.82 -5.85 12.16
C THR A 59 -11.87 -6.68 13.02
N GLY A 60 -10.93 -6.04 13.71
CA GLY A 60 -9.88 -6.72 14.46
C GLY A 60 -8.89 -7.49 13.57
N LYS A 61 -8.80 -7.14 12.28
CA LYS A 61 -7.92 -7.78 11.30
C LYS A 61 -6.82 -6.83 10.85
N ILE A 62 -5.69 -7.38 10.45
CA ILE A 62 -4.61 -6.59 9.85
C ILE A 62 -4.98 -6.29 8.40
N HIS A 63 -4.95 -5.02 8.03
CA HIS A 63 -5.10 -4.58 6.65
C HIS A 63 -3.80 -3.99 6.16
N ARG A 64 -3.56 -4.07 4.86
CA ARG A 64 -2.47 -3.32 4.22
C ARG A 64 -2.94 -2.62 2.95
N LEU A 65 -2.44 -1.44 2.76
CA LEU A 65 -2.55 -0.71 1.50
C LEU A 65 -1.34 -1.08 0.65
N VAL A 66 -1.60 -1.59 -0.54
CA VAL A 66 -0.58 -1.88 -1.55
C VAL A 66 -0.59 -0.76 -2.57
N ILE A 67 0.56 -0.16 -2.82
CA ILE A 67 0.75 0.89 -3.81
C ILE A 67 1.73 0.37 -4.84
N ASP A 68 1.28 0.20 -6.07
CA ASP A 68 2.12 -0.14 -7.22
C ASP A 68 2.59 1.15 -7.88
N LEU A 69 3.89 1.44 -7.74
CA LEU A 69 4.48 2.67 -8.23
C LEU A 69 4.63 2.65 -9.75
N ALA A 70 4.81 1.47 -10.35
CA ALA A 70 4.99 1.32 -11.79
C ALA A 70 3.67 1.57 -12.54
N ASP A 71 2.61 0.91 -12.09
CA ASP A 71 1.29 0.99 -12.68
C ASP A 71 0.48 2.21 -12.20
N GLY A 72 0.90 2.86 -11.13
CA GLY A 72 0.15 3.95 -10.49
C GLY A 72 -1.21 3.50 -9.96
N LYS A 73 -1.27 2.30 -9.39
CA LYS A 73 -2.47 1.70 -8.82
C LYS A 73 -2.31 1.49 -7.32
N TYR A 74 -3.42 1.48 -6.60
CA TYR A 74 -3.43 1.04 -5.22
C TYR A 74 -4.66 0.16 -4.94
N TRP A 75 -4.52 -0.76 -4.00
CA TRP A 75 -5.58 -1.63 -3.52
C TRP A 75 -5.34 -2.01 -2.07
N ALA A 76 -6.33 -2.65 -1.46
CA ALA A 76 -6.22 -3.15 -0.10
C ALA A 76 -6.17 -4.67 -0.07
N GLU A 77 -5.47 -5.16 0.92
CA GLU A 77 -5.41 -6.57 1.27
C GLU A 77 -5.68 -6.73 2.77
N VAL A 78 -6.19 -7.90 3.16
CA VAL A 78 -6.54 -8.23 4.54
C VAL A 78 -5.91 -9.54 4.94
N SER A 79 -5.47 -9.63 6.19
CA SER A 79 -5.03 -10.87 6.81
C SER A 79 -5.93 -11.22 7.99
N ASP A 80 -6.34 -12.47 8.04
CA ASP A 80 -7.04 -13.05 9.20
C ASP A 80 -6.04 -13.51 10.27
N ASP A 81 -4.78 -13.66 9.92
CA ASP A 81 -3.71 -14.03 10.80
C ASP A 81 -3.38 -12.88 11.76
N ARG A 82 -3.26 -13.20 13.06
CA ARG A 82 -2.88 -12.23 14.09
C ARG A 82 -1.37 -12.09 14.24
N PHE A 83 -0.60 -12.47 13.23
CA PHE A 83 0.83 -12.69 13.35
C PHE A 83 1.68 -11.62 12.65
N TYR A 84 2.93 -11.77 12.90
CA TYR A 84 4.10 -10.97 12.63
C TYR A 84 4.11 -10.29 11.26
N VAL A 85 4.24 -8.98 11.27
CA VAL A 85 4.61 -8.17 10.10
C VAL A 85 6.12 -7.99 10.15
N PRO A 86 6.87 -8.36 9.11
CA PRO A 86 8.33 -8.22 9.10
C PRO A 86 8.76 -6.78 9.38
N HIS A 87 9.78 -6.61 10.20
CA HIS A 87 10.33 -5.28 10.51
C HIS A 87 10.99 -4.65 9.29
N GLU A 88 11.60 -5.46 8.45
CA GLU A 88 12.24 -5.03 7.20
C GLU A 88 11.27 -5.19 6.03
N ALA A 89 11.30 -4.23 5.11
CA ALA A 89 10.56 -4.35 3.86
C ALA A 89 11.22 -5.42 3.00
N GLU A 90 10.44 -6.46 2.70
CA GLU A 90 10.90 -7.49 1.77
C GLU A 90 10.93 -6.93 0.34
N THR A 91 11.97 -7.29 -0.39
CA THR A 91 12.03 -6.97 -1.81
C THR A 91 10.94 -7.75 -2.56
N GLU A 92 10.44 -7.20 -3.67
CA GLU A 92 9.40 -7.87 -4.48
C GLU A 92 9.80 -9.29 -4.91
N ARG A 93 11.10 -9.51 -5.11
CA ARG A 93 11.65 -10.83 -5.46
C ARG A 93 11.55 -11.82 -4.30
N GLU A 94 11.82 -11.37 -3.09
CA GLU A 94 11.70 -12.20 -1.88
C GLU A 94 10.25 -12.51 -1.58
N LEU A 95 9.34 -11.54 -1.76
CA LEU A 95 7.91 -11.74 -1.63
C LEU A 95 7.40 -12.83 -2.58
N ARG A 96 7.74 -12.76 -3.86
CA ARG A 96 7.34 -13.77 -4.86
C ARG A 96 7.92 -15.14 -4.57
N ALA A 97 9.20 -15.20 -4.18
CA ALA A 97 9.85 -16.47 -3.83
C ALA A 97 9.23 -17.13 -2.59
N ARG A 98 8.78 -16.31 -1.65
CA ARG A 98 8.09 -16.76 -0.44
C ARG A 98 6.66 -17.24 -0.76
N GLU A 99 5.89 -16.45 -1.49
CA GLU A 99 4.53 -16.81 -1.91
C GLU A 99 4.52 -18.15 -2.66
N ALA A 100 5.52 -18.40 -3.51
CA ALA A 100 5.68 -19.67 -4.20
C ALA A 100 5.94 -20.84 -3.23
N LYS A 101 6.83 -20.66 -2.25
CA LYS A 101 7.12 -21.69 -1.24
C LYS A 101 5.94 -21.96 -0.32
N GLU A 102 5.22 -20.92 0.08
CA GLU A 102 4.01 -21.06 0.91
C GLU A 102 2.92 -21.81 0.16
N ALA A 103 2.75 -21.55 -1.14
CA ALA A 103 1.80 -22.29 -1.98
C ALA A 103 2.16 -23.78 -2.09
N GLU A 104 3.44 -24.12 -2.28
CA GLU A 104 3.91 -25.53 -2.29
C GLU A 104 3.65 -26.22 -0.94
N GLN A 105 3.93 -25.54 0.17
CA GLN A 105 3.69 -26.09 1.50
C GLN A 105 2.20 -26.31 1.79
N ASP A 106 1.33 -25.39 1.33
CA ASP A 106 -0.11 -25.53 1.49
C ASP A 106 -0.66 -26.72 0.66
N GLU A 107 -0.13 -26.92 -0.54
CA GLU A 107 -0.50 -28.09 -1.35
C GLU A 107 -0.05 -29.40 -0.70
N GLU A 108 1.15 -29.45 -0.15
CA GLU A 108 1.65 -30.63 0.58
C GLU A 108 0.85 -30.89 1.88
N GLU A 109 0.53 -29.83 2.63
CA GLU A 109 -0.28 -29.97 3.83
C GLU A 109 -1.71 -30.43 3.52
N GLN A 110 -2.31 -29.93 2.45
CA GLN A 110 -3.61 -30.42 1.97
C GLN A 110 -3.55 -31.88 1.54
N LYS A 111 -2.57 -32.29 0.77
CA LYS A 111 -2.38 -33.69 0.38
C LYS A 111 -2.24 -34.60 1.60
N ARG A 112 -1.46 -34.20 2.60
CA ARG A 112 -1.33 -34.97 3.86
C ARG A 112 -2.64 -35.06 4.63
N LYS A 113 -3.41 -33.97 4.70
CA LYS A 113 -4.73 -33.97 5.36
C LYS A 113 -5.73 -34.86 4.63
N ASP A 114 -5.70 -34.89 3.31
CA ASP A 114 -6.57 -35.76 2.49
C ASP A 114 -6.15 -37.21 2.59
N GLU A 115 -4.85 -37.51 2.64
CA GLU A 115 -4.34 -38.86 2.89
C GLU A 115 -4.69 -39.36 4.31
N ASP A 116 -4.55 -38.53 5.33
CA ASP A 116 -4.95 -38.87 6.69
C ASP A 116 -6.46 -39.08 6.78
N ARG A 117 -7.26 -38.26 6.11
CA ARG A 117 -8.71 -38.40 6.08
C ARG A 117 -9.15 -39.71 5.41
N SER A 118 -8.54 -40.07 4.29
CA SER A 118 -8.81 -41.36 3.62
C SER A 118 -8.41 -42.54 4.49
N ARG A 119 -7.31 -42.42 5.23
CA ARG A 119 -6.85 -43.48 6.19
C ARG A 119 -7.76 -43.62 7.40
N TRP A 120 -8.46 -42.56 7.83
CA TRP A 120 -9.47 -42.60 8.88
C TRP A 120 -10.78 -43.24 8.40
N ASP A 121 -11.21 -42.93 7.19
CA ASP A 121 -12.42 -43.51 6.57
C ASP A 121 -12.29 -45.04 6.35
N ASP A 122 -11.12 -45.50 5.96
CA ASP A 122 -10.82 -46.97 5.83
C ASP A 122 -10.79 -47.68 7.19
N LYS A 123 -10.41 -47.00 8.27
CA LYS A 123 -10.43 -47.59 9.65
C LYS A 123 -11.79 -47.50 10.34
N ALA A 124 -12.65 -46.60 9.95
CA ALA A 124 -13.98 -46.45 10.53
C ALA A 124 -14.93 -47.62 10.18
N GLY A 125 -14.56 -48.41 9.16
CA GLY A 125 -15.29 -49.64 8.78
C GLY A 125 -15.02 -50.87 9.63
N SER A 126 -14.08 -50.84 10.54
CA SER A 126 -13.67 -52.02 11.31
C SER A 126 -13.14 -51.70 12.71
N SER A 127 -13.97 -51.23 13.61
CA SER A 127 -13.73 -51.49 15.03
C SER A 127 -14.86 -51.02 15.94
N THR A 128 -15.42 -51.97 16.63
CA THR A 128 -16.19 -51.84 17.84
C THR A 128 -15.40 -51.05 18.88
N SER A 129 -15.85 -49.86 19.19
CA SER A 129 -15.21 -48.96 20.14
C SER A 129 -15.42 -49.46 21.58
N THR A 130 -14.37 -49.90 22.21
CA THR A 130 -14.33 -49.94 23.68
C THR A 130 -13.71 -48.63 24.15
N SER A 131 -14.53 -47.76 24.68
CA SER A 131 -14.11 -46.53 25.33
C SER A 131 -13.40 -46.85 26.65
N THR A 132 -12.09 -46.87 26.62
CA THR A 132 -11.29 -46.91 27.85
C THR A 132 -10.88 -45.48 28.20
N TRP A 133 -11.72 -44.82 28.98
CA TRP A 133 -11.29 -43.70 29.82
C TRP A 133 -10.41 -44.22 30.92
N GLY A 134 -9.15 -44.45 30.65
CA GLY A 134 -8.15 -44.97 31.57
C GLY A 134 -7.03 -43.95 31.74
N ALA A 135 -7.06 -43.30 32.87
CA ALA A 135 -5.96 -42.60 33.52
C ALA A 135 -4.60 -43.26 33.25
N ASN A 136 -3.79 -42.64 32.48
CA ASN A 136 -2.33 -42.55 32.57
C ASN A 136 -1.77 -41.61 31.50
N SER A 137 -2.19 -40.36 31.54
CA SER A 137 -1.42 -39.30 30.95
C SER A 137 -0.42 -38.85 32.03
N SER A 138 0.68 -39.57 32.19
CA SER A 138 1.85 -38.98 32.83
C SER A 138 2.33 -37.87 31.95
N TYR A 139 1.85 -36.66 32.26
CA TYR A 139 2.35 -35.43 31.69
C TYR A 139 3.83 -35.32 32.04
N ASP A 140 4.70 -35.61 31.10
CA ASP A 140 6.14 -35.49 31.25
C ASP A 140 6.54 -34.11 30.64
N PRO A 141 6.78 -33.11 31.50
CA PRO A 141 7.14 -31.77 31.02
C PRO A 141 8.50 -31.75 30.32
N SER A 142 9.32 -32.79 30.42
CA SER A 142 10.61 -32.87 29.71
C SER A 142 10.47 -33.32 28.25
N LYS A 143 9.27 -33.77 27.84
CA LYS A 143 8.91 -34.12 26.46
C LYS A 143 8.16 -33.00 25.72
N LEU A 144 8.03 -31.81 26.32
CA LEU A 144 7.70 -30.63 25.58
C LEU A 144 8.90 -30.31 24.68
N GLU A 145 8.95 -30.95 23.53
CA GLU A 145 9.65 -30.34 22.39
C GLU A 145 8.96 -29.01 22.18
N VAL A 146 9.57 -27.94 22.72
CA VAL A 146 9.30 -26.58 22.28
C VAL A 146 9.79 -26.58 20.85
N GLY A 147 8.92 -27.02 19.96
CA GLY A 147 9.17 -26.98 18.54
C GLY A 147 9.63 -25.55 18.20
N ASP A 148 10.60 -25.45 17.37
CA ASP A 148 11.16 -24.19 16.90
C ASP A 148 10.00 -23.26 16.53
N PHE A 149 9.63 -22.38 17.48
CA PHE A 149 8.49 -21.48 17.30
C PHE A 149 8.91 -20.43 16.25
N GLN A 150 8.79 -20.80 14.99
CA GLN A 150 8.91 -19.82 13.92
C GLN A 150 7.60 -19.03 13.86
N PRO A 151 7.65 -17.74 14.15
CA PRO A 151 6.46 -16.90 14.07
C PRO A 151 5.92 -16.96 12.64
N LYS A 152 4.70 -17.51 12.49
CA LYS A 152 4.02 -17.52 11.18
C LYS A 152 3.79 -16.08 10.76
N ARG A 153 4.24 -15.74 9.57
CA ARG A 153 3.99 -14.44 8.96
C ARG A 153 2.53 -14.35 8.52
N ALA A 154 1.97 -13.14 8.61
CA ALA A 154 0.61 -12.89 8.17
C ALA A 154 0.48 -13.11 6.65
N ARG A 155 -0.53 -13.90 6.25
CA ARG A 155 -0.90 -14.10 4.84
C ARG A 155 -1.95 -13.07 4.46
N PHE A 156 -1.78 -12.44 3.33
CA PHE A 156 -2.67 -11.40 2.85
C PHE A 156 -3.48 -11.86 1.64
N ALA A 157 -4.79 -11.67 1.70
CA ALA A 157 -5.72 -11.92 0.61
C ALA A 157 -6.31 -10.60 0.10
N SER A 158 -6.71 -10.57 -1.15
CA SER A 158 -7.36 -9.40 -1.74
C SER A 158 -8.61 -9.00 -0.94
N PHE A 159 -8.69 -7.74 -0.56
CA PHE A 159 -9.86 -7.19 0.11
C PHE A 159 -11.00 -7.01 -0.89
N LYS A 160 -12.08 -7.80 -0.73
CA LYS A 160 -13.17 -7.88 -1.72
C LYS A 160 -14.22 -6.77 -1.60
N GLU A 161 -14.12 -5.88 -0.62
CA GLU A 161 -15.08 -4.80 -0.48
C GLU A 161 -14.96 -3.79 -1.63
N LEU A 162 -16.12 -3.32 -2.10
CA LEU A 162 -16.26 -2.47 -3.28
C LEU A 162 -15.46 -1.17 -3.20
N ALA A 163 -15.24 -0.65 -1.98
CA ALA A 163 -14.58 0.62 -1.72
C ALA A 163 -13.08 0.65 -2.08
N LEU A 164 -12.41 -0.52 -2.16
CA LEU A 164 -10.97 -0.61 -2.35
C LEU A 164 -10.57 -1.69 -3.37
N LYS A 165 -11.37 -1.88 -4.42
CA LYS A 165 -10.91 -2.53 -5.65
C LYS A 165 -9.71 -1.75 -6.19
N PRO A 166 -8.83 -2.37 -6.99
CA PRO A 166 -7.69 -1.65 -7.55
C PRO A 166 -8.11 -0.32 -8.19
N VAL A 167 -7.64 0.78 -7.59
CA VAL A 167 -7.94 2.15 -8.02
C VAL A 167 -6.73 2.68 -8.77
N GLN A 168 -6.99 3.20 -9.98
CA GLN A 168 -5.97 3.82 -10.81
C GLN A 168 -5.80 5.30 -10.44
N LEU A 169 -4.58 5.72 -10.15
CA LEU A 169 -4.20 7.12 -10.04
C LEU A 169 -3.98 7.69 -11.45
N SER A 170 -5.07 7.85 -12.22
CA SER A 170 -5.02 8.13 -13.66
C SER A 170 -4.30 9.44 -14.04
N LYS A 171 -4.23 10.38 -13.11
CA LYS A 171 -3.73 11.73 -13.35
C LYS A 171 -2.54 12.12 -12.48
N ALA A 172 -2.23 11.32 -11.45
CA ALA A 172 -1.10 11.47 -10.57
C ALA A 172 -0.15 10.27 -10.71
N LYS A 173 1.12 10.50 -10.47
CA LYS A 173 2.16 9.47 -10.40
C LYS A 173 2.65 9.40 -8.95
N VAL A 174 2.85 8.20 -8.43
CA VAL A 174 3.53 8.03 -7.15
C VAL A 174 5.02 8.17 -7.39
N LYS A 175 5.64 9.19 -6.82
CA LYS A 175 7.08 9.46 -6.93
C LYS A 175 7.85 8.55 -5.98
N SER A 176 7.42 8.49 -4.71
CA SER A 176 8.07 7.68 -3.69
C SER A 176 7.12 7.37 -2.55
N VAL A 177 7.42 6.29 -1.83
CA VAL A 177 6.76 5.91 -0.58
C VAL A 177 7.83 5.59 0.45
N PHE A 178 7.78 6.26 1.59
CA PHE A 178 8.64 5.98 2.73
C PHE A 178 7.83 5.39 3.87
N THR A 179 8.37 4.34 4.50
CA THR A 179 7.88 3.75 5.75
C THR A 179 9.09 3.45 6.63
N PRO A 180 8.95 3.33 7.96
CA PRO A 180 10.09 3.07 8.86
C PRO A 180 10.81 1.74 8.61
N ARG A 181 10.20 0.84 7.80
CA ARG A 181 10.79 -0.45 7.45
C ARG A 181 11.84 -0.38 6.33
N VAL A 182 11.96 0.76 5.70
CA VAL A 182 12.92 1.00 4.63
C VAL A 182 13.86 2.11 5.03
N THR A 183 15.13 1.96 4.71
CA THR A 183 16.14 3.01 4.92
C THR A 183 15.94 4.15 3.92
N ASP A 184 15.71 3.79 2.66
CA ASP A 184 15.51 4.75 1.57
C ASP A 184 14.06 4.70 1.05
N PRO A 185 13.49 5.81 0.57
CA PRO A 185 12.17 5.83 -0.03
C PRO A 185 12.06 4.87 -1.22
N ILE A 186 11.00 4.06 -1.24
CA ILE A 186 10.68 3.16 -2.36
C ILE A 186 10.25 4.01 -3.55
N THR A 187 10.98 3.93 -4.66
CA THR A 187 10.71 4.68 -5.90
C THR A 187 10.24 3.78 -7.05
N SER A 188 10.28 2.46 -6.87
CA SER A 188 9.84 1.47 -7.88
C SER A 188 9.30 0.22 -7.22
N GLY A 189 8.50 -0.56 -7.97
CA GLY A 189 7.88 -1.77 -7.46
C GLY A 189 6.66 -1.48 -6.59
N ARG A 190 6.45 -2.28 -5.55
CA ARG A 190 5.31 -2.19 -4.65
C ARG A 190 5.72 -1.73 -3.28
N ALA A 191 4.95 -0.79 -2.72
CA ALA A 191 5.06 -0.34 -1.35
C ALA A 191 3.84 -0.79 -0.54
N PHE A 192 4.07 -1.06 0.75
CA PHE A 192 3.05 -1.56 1.67
C PHE A 192 2.96 -0.65 2.88
N ILE A 193 1.73 -0.32 3.29
CA ILE A 193 1.44 0.41 4.53
C ILE A 193 0.46 -0.44 5.33
N TYR A 194 0.81 -0.78 6.57
CA TYR A 194 0.04 -1.70 7.42
C TYR A 194 -0.83 -0.94 8.41
N PHE A 195 -2.03 -1.49 8.64
CA PHE A 195 -3.03 -1.00 9.58
C PHE A 195 -3.36 -2.10 10.56
N PHE A 196 -3.22 -1.82 11.84
CA PHE A 196 -3.34 -2.82 12.90
C PHE A 196 -4.67 -2.72 13.65
N PRO A 197 -5.15 -3.85 14.22
CA PRO A 197 -6.45 -3.93 14.89
C PRO A 197 -6.63 -2.98 16.08
N LEU A 198 -5.52 -2.59 16.71
CA LEU A 198 -5.55 -1.73 17.91
C LEU A 198 -5.65 -0.23 17.62
N GLY A 199 -5.98 0.14 16.38
CA GLY A 199 -6.06 1.55 16.00
C GLY A 199 -4.70 2.19 15.83
N GLN A 200 -3.76 1.47 15.25
CA GLN A 200 -2.43 1.94 14.89
C GLN A 200 -2.16 1.66 13.42
N THR A 201 -1.33 2.49 12.82
CA THR A 201 -0.82 2.28 11.45
C THR A 201 0.67 2.59 11.42
N GLU A 202 1.34 2.13 10.41
CA GLU A 202 2.70 2.58 10.17
C GLU A 202 2.71 4.05 9.76
N PRO A 203 3.63 4.86 10.31
CA PRO A 203 3.87 6.19 9.76
C PRO A 203 4.36 6.03 8.32
N ALA A 204 3.82 6.83 7.41
CA ALA A 204 4.22 6.76 6.02
C ALA A 204 4.24 8.17 5.40
N ILE A 205 5.13 8.36 4.44
CA ILE A 205 5.17 9.55 3.59
C ILE A 205 5.00 9.07 2.15
N ILE A 206 3.90 9.50 1.53
CA ILE A 206 3.61 9.15 0.13
C ILE A 206 3.73 10.43 -0.68
N THR A 207 4.67 10.46 -1.60
CA THR A 207 4.90 11.61 -2.47
C THR A 207 4.26 11.36 -3.82
N LEU A 208 3.28 12.21 -4.17
CA LEU A 208 2.60 12.21 -5.45
C LEU A 208 3.07 13.39 -6.30
N THR A 209 3.15 13.17 -7.58
CA THR A 209 3.51 14.20 -8.56
C THR A 209 2.58 14.18 -9.77
N ASP A 210 2.49 15.27 -10.48
CA ASP A 210 1.83 15.28 -11.78
C ASP A 210 2.71 14.58 -12.85
N LYS A 211 2.13 14.31 -14.02
CA LYS A 211 2.86 13.65 -15.12
C LYS A 211 4.09 14.42 -15.61
N LYS A 212 4.15 15.72 -15.35
CA LYS A 212 5.26 16.60 -15.74
C LYS A 212 6.23 16.87 -14.60
N GLU A 213 5.97 16.30 -13.42
CA GLU A 213 6.76 16.47 -12.19
C GLU A 213 6.94 17.95 -11.75
N GLN A 214 6.00 18.81 -12.15
CA GLN A 214 6.02 20.23 -11.82
C GLN A 214 5.33 20.55 -10.50
N ASN A 215 4.38 19.73 -10.09
CA ASN A 215 3.65 19.87 -8.84
C ASN A 215 3.84 18.60 -8.01
N VAL A 216 4.09 18.78 -6.71
CA VAL A 216 4.31 17.69 -5.76
C VAL A 216 3.35 17.85 -4.60
N TYR A 217 2.78 16.73 -4.14
CA TYR A 217 2.03 16.64 -2.89
C TYR A 217 2.57 15.50 -2.06
N SER A 218 2.83 15.78 -0.78
CA SER A 218 3.23 14.75 0.19
C SER A 218 2.10 14.47 1.16
N LEU A 219 1.73 13.21 1.28
CA LEU A 219 0.74 12.71 2.23
C LEU A 219 1.50 12.11 3.41
N VAL A 220 1.38 12.72 4.57
CA VAL A 220 2.01 12.23 5.81
C VAL A 220 0.96 11.56 6.66
N VAL A 221 1.16 10.26 6.92
CA VAL A 221 0.24 9.41 7.69
C VAL A 221 0.66 9.39 9.16
N HIS A 222 -0.26 9.78 10.04
CA HIS A 222 -0.02 9.77 11.48
C HIS A 222 -0.29 8.37 12.07
N PRO A 223 0.67 7.74 12.78
CA PRO A 223 0.60 6.33 13.16
C PRO A 223 -0.51 5.99 14.16
N ILE A 224 -0.86 6.91 15.06
CA ILE A 224 -1.84 6.63 16.14
C ILE A 224 -3.27 7.00 15.73
N THR A 225 -3.44 8.00 14.86
CA THR A 225 -4.77 8.51 14.51
C THR A 225 -5.22 8.15 13.11
N GLY A 226 -4.34 7.60 12.27
CA GLY A 226 -4.61 7.35 10.86
C GLY A 226 -4.94 8.62 10.06
N ARG A 227 -4.72 9.81 10.64
CA ARG A 227 -4.93 11.07 9.94
C ARG A 227 -3.85 11.27 8.88
N VAL A 228 -4.27 11.77 7.73
CA VAL A 228 -3.35 12.12 6.65
C VAL A 228 -3.29 13.63 6.53
N ARG A 229 -2.08 14.19 6.64
CA ARG A 229 -1.83 15.60 6.31
C ARG A 229 -1.28 15.68 4.90
N ILE A 230 -1.80 16.61 4.12
CA ILE A 230 -1.40 16.82 2.74
C ILE A 230 -0.61 18.12 2.67
N TYR A 231 0.64 18.04 2.23
CA TYR A 231 1.54 19.17 2.00
C TYR A 231 1.70 19.38 0.49
N SER A 232 1.76 20.63 0.05
CA SER A 232 2.00 20.98 -1.36
C SER A 232 3.49 21.12 -1.71
N GLU A 233 4.31 20.40 -0.98
CA GLU A 233 5.77 20.33 -1.10
C GLU A 233 6.26 18.92 -0.83
N GLU A 234 7.51 18.62 -1.17
CA GLU A 234 8.13 17.34 -0.88
C GLU A 234 8.61 17.30 0.57
N VAL A 235 7.99 16.44 1.39
CA VAL A 235 8.39 16.22 2.77
C VAL A 235 9.50 15.18 2.81
N GLN A 236 10.64 15.57 3.38
CA GLN A 236 11.78 14.66 3.56
C GLN A 236 11.49 13.65 4.68
N PRO A 237 11.80 12.35 4.48
CA PRO A 237 11.71 11.37 5.56
C PRO A 237 12.71 11.72 6.67
N PRO A 238 12.38 11.42 7.95
CA PRO A 238 13.32 11.58 9.04
C PRO A 238 14.55 10.70 8.78
N ARG A 239 15.74 11.27 8.88
CA ARG A 239 16.99 10.52 8.74
C ARG A 239 17.11 9.57 9.93
N THR A 240 17.14 8.28 9.67
CA THR A 240 17.39 7.24 10.68
C THR A 240 18.91 7.13 10.88
N GLY A 241 19.47 7.99 11.74
CA GLY A 241 20.90 7.95 12.05
C GLY A 241 21.28 9.21 12.79
N GLY A 242 21.63 9.07 14.06
CA GLY A 242 21.93 10.15 15.00
C GLY A 242 23.12 11.03 14.60
N GLU A 243 22.89 11.91 13.68
CA GLU A 243 23.62 13.15 13.56
C GLU A 243 22.60 14.25 13.85
N THR A 244 22.59 14.68 15.10
CA THR A 244 22.04 15.97 15.49
C THR A 244 22.94 17.01 14.84
N ASP A 245 22.48 17.54 13.68
CA ASP A 245 23.05 18.78 13.19
C ASP A 245 22.76 19.85 14.23
N ASP A 246 23.82 20.40 14.80
CA ASP A 246 23.83 21.44 15.86
C ASP A 246 23.22 22.79 15.42
N GLU A 247 22.50 22.80 14.31
CA GLU A 247 21.71 23.95 13.87
C GLU A 247 20.21 23.65 14.00
N GLY A 248 19.63 24.28 15.02
CA GLY A 248 18.27 24.24 15.51
C GLY A 248 17.12 24.29 14.47
N ALA A 249 17.11 23.44 13.49
CA ALA A 249 15.95 23.18 12.66
C ALA A 249 14.94 22.38 13.49
N ARG A 250 13.88 23.05 13.93
CA ARG A 250 12.72 22.41 14.56
C ARG A 250 12.16 21.36 13.61
N VAL A 251 12.53 20.11 13.84
CA VAL A 251 11.84 18.96 13.27
C VAL A 251 10.40 19.06 13.79
N VAL A 252 9.48 19.40 12.92
CA VAL A 252 8.05 19.30 13.20
C VAL A 252 7.75 17.82 13.33
N ALA A 253 7.81 17.34 14.57
CA ALA A 253 7.31 16.01 14.88
C ALA A 253 5.80 15.99 14.55
N PRO A 254 5.29 14.87 13.98
CA PRO A 254 3.90 14.73 13.58
C PRO A 254 2.93 14.78 14.76
#